data_779adae7536d6588b1d0e6d2ced8f937
#
_entry.id   779adae7536d6588b1d0e6d2ced8f937
#
_cell.length_a   1.000
_cell.length_b   1.000
_cell.length_c   1.000
_cell.angle_alpha   90.00
_cell.angle_beta   90.00
_cell.angle_gamma   90.00
#
_symmetry.space_group_name_H-M   'P 1'
#
loop_
_entity.id
_entity.type
_entity.pdbx_description
1 polymer ?
#
loop_
_entity_poly.entity_id
_entity_poly.type
_entity_poly.pdbx_seq_one_letter_code
_entity_poly.pdbx_strand_id
1 'polypeptide(L)'
;INMGASTLLPFVIAILGIFFGMKIGRAIKAGLLVGIGFQGLVLAVNLLITSVTPAMQYYKDLGSGYDTLEIGFAALGAASWTTPFAVLVIPAIIIANLILVRLKVTKVLNVDIWNFMHFLVPGALAYALTKNAVIGFIVAFACGMAVLFFGQWIAKPWQEFFGLEGTTCTCLCFVAWAYPICYLSLIHISEPTRP
;
A
#
# COMPACT_ATOMS: atom_id res chain seq x y z
N ILE A 1 -16.40 18.77 2.62
CA ILE A 1 -16.13 17.73 3.65
C ILE A 1 -15.08 16.81 3.03
N ASN A 2 -13.81 16.99 3.43
CA ASN A 2 -12.75 16.06 3.05
C ASN A 2 -12.94 14.77 3.88
N MET A 3 -13.78 13.87 3.41
CA MET A 3 -13.84 12.52 3.96
C MET A 3 -12.59 11.78 3.53
N GLY A 4 -11.67 11.57 4.47
CA GLY A 4 -10.45 10.83 4.20
C GLY A 4 -10.72 9.39 3.75
N ALA A 5 -9.75 8.75 3.10
CA ALA A 5 -9.85 7.37 2.62
C ALA A 5 -10.30 6.39 3.73
N SER A 6 -9.92 6.64 4.97
CA SER A 6 -10.33 5.88 6.16
C SER A 6 -11.84 5.84 6.40
N THR A 7 -12.56 6.89 6.00
CA THR A 7 -14.02 6.97 6.16
C THR A 7 -14.75 6.30 4.99
N LEU A 8 -14.19 6.33 3.80
CA LEU A 8 -14.80 5.73 2.60
C LEU A 8 -14.58 4.22 2.53
N LEU A 9 -13.44 3.73 2.99
CA LEU A 9 -13.03 2.33 2.88
C LEU A 9 -14.06 1.33 3.49
N PRO A 10 -14.64 1.57 4.68
CA PRO A 10 -15.69 0.72 5.24
C PRO A 10 -16.90 0.54 4.32
N PHE A 11 -17.34 1.62 3.69
CA PHE A 11 -18.49 1.58 2.78
C PHE A 11 -18.17 0.82 1.50
N VAL A 12 -16.97 1.05 0.93
CA VAL A 12 -16.51 0.34 -0.27
C VAL A 12 -16.44 -1.16 0.01
N ILE A 13 -15.85 -1.58 1.12
CA ILE A 13 -15.76 -3.00 1.50
C ILE A 13 -17.15 -3.62 1.73
N ALA A 14 -18.06 -2.90 2.39
CA ALA A 14 -19.42 -3.38 2.60
C ALA A 14 -20.17 -3.55 1.28
N ILE A 15 -20.07 -2.59 0.36
CA ILE A 15 -20.70 -2.64 -0.97
C ILE A 15 -20.12 -3.79 -1.78
N LEU A 16 -18.80 -3.93 -1.84
CA LEU A 16 -18.14 -5.04 -2.53
C LEU A 16 -18.54 -6.39 -1.94
N GLY A 17 -18.60 -6.50 -0.61
CA GLY A 17 -19.07 -7.72 0.05
C GLY A 17 -20.49 -8.12 -0.39
N ILE A 18 -21.41 -7.18 -0.48
CA ILE A 18 -22.78 -7.42 -0.96
C ILE A 18 -22.75 -7.81 -2.43
N PHE A 19 -21.98 -7.12 -3.27
CA PHE A 19 -21.84 -7.41 -4.68
C PHE A 19 -21.32 -8.84 -4.95
N PHE A 20 -20.39 -9.32 -4.12
CA PHE A 20 -19.89 -10.70 -4.17
C PHE A 20 -20.76 -11.72 -3.42
N GLY A 21 -21.98 -11.39 -3.07
CA GLY A 21 -22.96 -12.31 -2.51
C GLY A 21 -22.89 -12.53 -1.00
N MET A 22 -22.19 -11.68 -0.26
CA MET A 22 -22.24 -11.74 1.20
C MET A 22 -23.60 -11.29 1.73
N LYS A 23 -24.07 -11.92 2.81
CA LYS A 23 -25.27 -11.45 3.52
C LYS A 23 -25.00 -10.03 4.05
N ILE A 24 -25.98 -9.12 3.90
CA ILE A 24 -25.88 -7.69 4.23
C ILE A 24 -25.25 -7.46 5.61
N GLY A 25 -25.75 -8.14 6.65
CA GLY A 25 -25.21 -7.99 8.01
C GLY A 25 -23.73 -8.38 8.14
N ARG A 26 -23.28 -9.40 7.41
CA ARG A 26 -21.85 -9.78 7.37
C ARG A 26 -21.01 -8.77 6.61
N ALA A 27 -21.51 -8.24 5.49
CA ALA A 27 -20.83 -7.23 4.71
C ALA A 27 -20.64 -5.92 5.49
N ILE A 28 -21.66 -5.47 6.20
CA ILE A 28 -21.60 -4.30 7.07
C ILE A 28 -20.57 -4.53 8.20
N LYS A 29 -20.65 -5.68 8.88
CA LYS A 29 -19.69 -6.03 9.93
C LYS A 29 -18.25 -6.05 9.41
N ALA A 30 -18.01 -6.63 8.24
CA ALA A 30 -16.69 -6.65 7.61
C ALA A 30 -16.20 -5.23 7.30
N GLY A 31 -17.03 -4.38 6.71
CA GLY A 31 -16.72 -2.97 6.45
C GLY A 31 -16.35 -2.22 7.73
N LEU A 32 -17.15 -2.36 8.79
CA LEU A 32 -16.88 -1.73 10.08
C LEU A 32 -15.57 -2.21 10.70
N LEU A 33 -15.28 -3.51 10.68
CA LEU A 33 -14.03 -4.06 11.21
C LEU A 33 -12.80 -3.52 10.45
N VAL A 34 -12.88 -3.43 9.12
CA VAL A 34 -11.82 -2.81 8.30
C VAL A 34 -11.65 -1.34 8.66
N GLY A 35 -12.75 -0.60 8.84
CA GLY A 35 -12.70 0.80 9.24
C GLY A 35 -12.05 1.01 10.61
N ILE A 36 -12.41 0.20 11.59
CA ILE A 36 -11.83 0.26 12.95
C ILE A 36 -10.33 -0.06 12.88
N GLY A 37 -9.95 -1.13 12.17
CA GLY A 37 -8.54 -1.50 12.00
C GLY A 37 -7.73 -0.41 11.31
N PHE A 38 -8.30 0.24 10.29
CA PHE A 38 -7.65 1.32 9.58
C PHE A 38 -7.47 2.58 10.46
N GLN A 39 -8.47 2.93 11.26
CA GLN A 39 -8.35 4.02 12.24
C GLN A 39 -7.32 3.71 13.33
N GLY A 40 -7.24 2.47 13.79
CA GLY A 40 -6.19 2.03 14.71
C GLY A 40 -4.79 2.18 14.10
N LEU A 41 -4.63 1.82 12.83
CA LEU A 41 -3.37 2.02 12.09
C LEU A 41 -3.01 3.52 11.99
N VAL A 42 -3.95 4.37 11.62
CA VAL A 42 -3.73 5.83 11.54
C VAL A 42 -3.30 6.40 12.89
N LEU A 43 -3.93 5.99 13.98
CA LEU A 43 -3.56 6.41 15.33
C LEU A 43 -2.13 5.95 15.69
N ALA A 44 -1.76 4.70 15.38
CA ALA A 44 -0.43 4.17 15.63
C ALA A 44 0.64 4.92 14.82
N VAL A 45 0.38 5.20 13.54
CA VAL A 45 1.29 5.98 12.68
C VAL A 45 1.45 7.40 13.21
N ASN A 46 0.38 8.07 13.61
CA ASN A 46 0.45 9.41 14.18
C ASN A 46 1.24 9.43 15.49
N LEU A 47 1.08 8.41 16.34
CA LEU A 47 1.87 8.26 17.56
C LEU A 47 3.36 8.11 17.25
N LEU A 48 3.72 7.29 16.27
CA LEU A 48 5.11 7.12 15.82
C LEU A 48 5.68 8.43 15.29
N ILE A 49 4.98 9.13 14.41
CA ILE A 49 5.40 10.43 13.86
C ILE A 49 5.63 11.42 15.01
N THR A 50 4.67 11.55 15.91
CA THR A 50 4.78 12.46 17.07
C THR A 50 5.98 12.11 17.95
N SER A 51 6.27 10.82 18.15
CA SER A 51 7.39 10.36 18.97
C SER A 51 8.75 10.60 18.29
N VAL A 52 8.82 10.55 16.96
CA VAL A 52 10.07 10.73 16.20
C VAL A 52 10.35 12.21 15.90
N THR A 53 9.31 13.05 15.82
CA THR A 53 9.43 14.47 15.48
C THR A 53 10.46 15.24 16.33
N PRO A 54 10.54 15.06 17.66
CA PRO A 54 11.55 15.73 18.47
C PRO A 54 13.01 15.36 18.10
N ALA A 55 13.24 14.07 17.78
CA ALA A 55 14.54 13.60 17.33
C ALA A 55 14.91 14.19 15.96
N MET A 56 13.97 14.24 15.03
CA MET A 56 14.16 14.89 13.73
C MET A 56 14.48 16.37 13.89
N GLN A 57 13.77 17.07 14.77
CA GLN A 57 14.02 18.47 15.04
C GLN A 57 15.42 18.70 15.63
N TYR A 58 15.83 17.85 16.57
CA TYR A 58 17.19 17.91 17.14
C TYR A 58 18.28 17.79 16.06
N TYR A 59 18.17 16.84 15.13
CA TYR A 59 19.12 16.70 14.04
C TYR A 59 19.09 17.88 13.06
N LYS A 60 17.92 18.47 12.84
CA LYS A 60 17.76 19.68 12.03
C LYS A 60 18.47 20.88 12.67
N ASP A 61 18.32 21.04 13.97
CA ASP A 61 18.93 22.15 14.74
C ASP A 61 20.46 22.01 14.85
N LEU A 62 20.99 20.78 14.72
CA LEU A 62 22.44 20.54 14.64
C LEU A 62 23.08 21.02 13.32
N GLY A 63 22.28 21.56 12.39
CA GLY A 63 22.82 22.15 11.17
C GLY A 63 23.44 21.12 10.22
N SER A 64 22.76 20.02 9.97
CA SER A 64 23.21 18.95 9.06
C SER A 64 23.38 19.38 7.60
N GLY A 65 23.13 20.65 7.27
CA GLY A 65 23.29 21.21 5.91
C GLY A 65 22.22 20.77 4.92
N TYR A 66 21.21 20.02 5.36
CA TYR A 66 20.09 19.60 4.54
C TYR A 66 18.83 20.38 4.92
N ASP A 67 18.24 21.08 3.94
CA ASP A 67 16.88 21.58 4.07
C ASP A 67 15.91 20.41 4.00
N THR A 68 15.33 20.04 5.13
CA THR A 68 14.26 19.05 5.17
C THR A 68 12.93 19.72 4.83
N LEU A 69 12.48 19.54 3.61
CA LEU A 69 11.11 19.87 3.24
C LEU A 69 10.22 18.70 3.69
N GLU A 70 9.46 18.90 4.75
CA GLU A 70 8.51 17.90 5.21
C GLU A 70 7.28 17.88 4.28
N ILE A 71 7.42 17.15 3.19
CA ILE A 71 6.28 16.80 2.33
C ILE A 71 5.67 15.54 2.93
N GLY A 72 4.68 15.71 3.81
CA GLY A 72 3.97 14.57 4.38
C GLY A 72 3.45 13.63 3.29
N PHE A 73 3.41 12.33 3.57
CA PHE A 73 2.93 11.30 2.64
C PHE A 73 1.56 11.64 2.05
N ALA A 74 0.68 12.29 2.82
CA ALA A 74 -0.62 12.76 2.35
C ALA A 74 -0.51 13.84 1.26
N ALA A 75 0.44 14.76 1.36
CA ALA A 75 0.66 15.81 0.36
C ALA A 75 1.22 15.23 -0.94
N LEU A 76 2.19 14.30 -0.83
CA LEU A 76 2.75 13.59 -1.97
C LEU A 76 1.68 12.74 -2.69
N GLY A 77 0.84 12.06 -1.92
CA GLY A 77 -0.32 11.33 -2.43
C GLY A 77 -1.29 12.26 -3.16
N ALA A 78 -1.71 13.35 -2.53
CA ALA A 78 -2.60 14.32 -3.13
C ALA A 78 -2.04 14.88 -4.44
N ALA A 79 -0.75 15.24 -4.48
CA ALA A 79 -0.08 15.71 -5.69
C ALA A 79 -0.06 14.65 -6.80
N SER A 80 0.12 13.37 -6.46
CA SER A 80 0.10 12.29 -7.47
C SER A 80 -1.29 12.09 -8.10
N TRP A 81 -2.35 12.32 -7.33
CA TRP A 81 -3.74 12.25 -7.84
C TRP A 81 -4.10 13.39 -8.79
N THR A 82 -3.40 14.52 -8.77
CA THR A 82 -3.63 15.64 -9.69
C THR A 82 -3.01 15.43 -11.07
N THR A 83 -2.26 14.34 -11.27
CA THR A 83 -1.66 14.04 -12.57
C THR A 83 -2.71 13.65 -13.60
N PRO A 84 -2.52 14.02 -14.89
CA PRO A 84 -3.54 13.81 -15.92
C PRO A 84 -3.81 12.33 -16.24
N PHE A 85 -2.92 11.43 -15.84
CA PHE A 85 -3.05 9.99 -16.06
C PHE A 85 -3.56 9.20 -14.83
N ALA A 86 -3.67 9.81 -13.65
CA ALA A 86 -4.08 9.12 -12.43
C ALA A 86 -5.43 8.40 -12.59
N VAL A 87 -6.40 9.06 -13.19
CA VAL A 87 -7.75 8.51 -13.44
C VAL A 87 -7.72 7.29 -14.36
N LEU A 88 -6.76 7.21 -15.28
CA LEU A 88 -6.66 6.13 -16.26
C LEU A 88 -5.81 4.96 -15.74
N VAL A 89 -4.76 5.24 -14.99
CA VAL A 89 -3.81 4.22 -14.51
C VAL A 89 -4.46 3.25 -13.53
N ILE A 90 -5.33 3.75 -12.67
CA ILE A 90 -5.99 2.92 -11.66
C ILE A 90 -6.88 1.84 -12.29
N PRO A 91 -7.87 2.18 -13.14
CA PRO A 91 -8.66 1.15 -13.80
C PRO A 91 -7.82 0.26 -14.72
N ALA A 92 -6.77 0.79 -15.37
CA ALA A 92 -5.87 -0.01 -16.19
C ALA A 92 -5.15 -1.08 -15.37
N ILE A 93 -4.64 -0.76 -14.18
CA ILE A 93 -4.00 -1.73 -13.29
C ILE A 93 -5.02 -2.75 -12.77
N ILE A 94 -6.21 -2.34 -12.38
CA ILE A 94 -7.26 -3.25 -11.92
C ILE A 94 -7.64 -4.23 -13.03
N ILE A 95 -7.88 -3.74 -14.24
CA ILE A 95 -8.23 -4.58 -15.39
C ILE A 95 -7.08 -5.54 -15.73
N ALA A 96 -5.85 -5.06 -15.80
CA ALA A 96 -4.69 -5.90 -16.02
C ALA A 96 -4.54 -6.98 -14.94
N ASN A 97 -4.73 -6.62 -13.67
CA ASN A 97 -4.69 -7.58 -12.56
C ASN A 97 -5.78 -8.64 -12.68
N LEU A 98 -7.02 -8.26 -12.99
CA LEU A 98 -8.12 -9.21 -13.20
C LEU A 98 -7.82 -10.17 -14.37
N ILE A 99 -7.25 -9.66 -15.46
CA ILE A 99 -6.83 -10.48 -16.61
C ILE A 99 -5.74 -11.46 -16.17
N LEU A 100 -4.71 -11.01 -15.45
CA LEU A 100 -3.62 -11.85 -14.97
C LEU A 100 -4.12 -12.95 -14.00
N VAL A 101 -5.04 -12.61 -13.11
CA VAL A 101 -5.69 -13.60 -12.23
C VAL A 101 -6.52 -14.60 -13.04
N ARG A 102 -7.28 -14.13 -14.03
CA ARG A 102 -8.09 -15.01 -14.90
C ARG A 102 -7.24 -15.95 -15.75
N LEU A 103 -6.08 -15.49 -16.20
CA LEU A 103 -5.09 -16.29 -16.92
C LEU A 103 -4.24 -17.18 -16.00
N LYS A 104 -4.46 -17.13 -14.69
CA LYS A 104 -3.69 -17.87 -13.67
C LYS A 104 -2.19 -17.52 -13.64
N VAL A 105 -1.80 -16.36 -14.16
CA VAL A 105 -0.43 -15.85 -14.10
C VAL A 105 -0.09 -15.38 -12.69
N THR A 106 -1.05 -14.78 -12.00
CA THR A 106 -0.96 -14.41 -10.59
C THR A 106 -2.15 -14.93 -9.80
N LYS A 107 -1.95 -15.14 -8.49
CA LYS A 107 -3.00 -15.43 -7.51
C LYS A 107 -3.37 -14.21 -6.67
N VAL A 108 -2.61 -13.12 -6.83
CA VAL A 108 -2.79 -11.89 -6.06
C VAL A 108 -3.83 -11.01 -6.74
N LEU A 109 -4.89 -10.68 -6.01
CA LEU A 109 -5.87 -9.68 -6.39
C LEU A 109 -5.63 -8.42 -5.56
N ASN A 110 -5.14 -7.36 -6.21
CA ASN A 110 -4.92 -6.07 -5.59
C ASN A 110 -6.01 -5.08 -6.02
N VAL A 111 -6.92 -4.77 -5.11
CA VAL A 111 -8.01 -3.78 -5.30
C VAL A 111 -7.93 -2.70 -4.22
N ASP A 112 -6.80 -2.61 -3.52
CA ASP A 112 -6.60 -1.68 -2.43
C ASP A 112 -6.34 -0.26 -2.95
N ILE A 113 -7.30 0.62 -2.72
CA ILE A 113 -7.23 2.04 -3.11
C ILE A 113 -6.04 2.76 -2.42
N TRP A 114 -5.65 2.32 -1.24
CA TRP A 114 -4.51 2.89 -0.53
C TRP A 114 -3.18 2.65 -1.24
N ASN A 115 -2.99 1.47 -1.79
CA ASN A 115 -1.78 1.12 -2.52
C ASN A 115 -1.61 1.88 -3.84
N PHE A 116 -2.66 2.44 -4.39
CA PHE A 116 -2.57 3.21 -5.63
C PHE A 116 -1.63 4.41 -5.52
N MET A 117 -1.47 4.99 -4.34
CA MET A 117 -0.51 6.07 -4.11
C MET A 117 0.94 5.62 -4.37
N HIS A 118 1.29 4.38 -4.04
CA HIS A 118 2.66 3.89 -4.15
C HIS A 118 3.18 3.82 -5.59
N PHE A 119 2.32 3.57 -6.56
CA PHE A 119 2.72 3.56 -7.96
C PHE A 119 2.35 4.85 -8.70
N LEU A 120 1.37 5.62 -8.22
CA LEU A 120 1.10 6.95 -8.76
C LEU A 120 2.24 7.93 -8.48
N VAL A 121 2.88 7.86 -7.32
CA VAL A 121 4.00 8.74 -6.95
C VAL A 121 5.20 8.60 -7.90
N PRO A 122 5.75 7.41 -8.20
CA PRO A 122 6.79 7.24 -9.22
C PRO A 122 6.36 7.76 -10.60
N GLY A 123 5.11 7.52 -10.98
CA GLY A 123 4.56 8.04 -12.23
C GLY A 123 4.48 9.57 -12.26
N ALA A 124 4.06 10.18 -11.15
CA ALA A 124 4.01 11.64 -11.01
C ALA A 124 5.42 12.26 -11.08
N LEU A 125 6.40 11.61 -10.45
CA LEU A 125 7.80 12.02 -10.53
C LEU A 125 8.33 11.94 -11.96
N ALA A 126 8.08 10.82 -12.65
CA ALA A 126 8.46 10.66 -14.06
C ALA A 126 7.80 11.75 -14.96
N TYR A 127 6.54 12.04 -14.69
CA TYR A 127 5.84 13.15 -15.37
C TYR A 127 6.45 14.52 -15.06
N ALA A 128 6.78 14.78 -13.81
CA ALA A 128 7.38 16.05 -13.41
C ALA A 128 8.75 16.28 -14.09
N LEU A 129 9.55 15.21 -14.24
CA LEU A 129 10.86 15.26 -14.88
C LEU A 129 10.77 15.36 -16.41
N THR A 130 9.88 14.59 -17.03
CA THR A 130 9.81 14.47 -18.50
C THR A 130 8.78 15.39 -19.14
N LYS A 131 7.85 15.94 -18.37
CA LYS A 131 6.65 16.68 -18.83
C LYS A 131 5.77 15.86 -19.80
N ASN A 132 5.93 14.56 -19.82
CA ASN A 132 5.21 13.64 -20.71
C ASN A 132 4.28 12.71 -19.90
N ALA A 133 2.96 12.89 -20.09
CA ALA A 133 1.95 12.12 -19.39
C ALA A 133 1.98 10.62 -19.75
N VAL A 134 2.39 10.27 -20.96
CA VAL A 134 2.51 8.87 -21.40
C VAL A 134 3.64 8.17 -20.66
N ILE A 135 4.77 8.83 -20.47
CA ILE A 135 5.89 8.28 -19.67
C ILE A 135 5.45 8.11 -18.22
N GLY A 136 4.78 9.12 -17.64
CA GLY A 136 4.22 9.03 -16.29
C GLY A 136 3.26 7.85 -16.13
N PHE A 137 2.35 7.65 -17.08
CA PHE A 137 1.44 6.51 -17.11
C PHE A 137 2.19 5.18 -17.19
N ILE A 138 3.14 5.03 -18.09
CA ILE A 138 3.92 3.79 -18.28
C ILE A 138 4.69 3.44 -16.99
N VAL A 139 5.33 4.43 -16.36
CA VAL A 139 6.07 4.22 -15.10
C VAL A 139 5.12 3.80 -13.98
N ALA A 140 3.99 4.50 -13.80
CA ALA A 140 2.99 4.14 -12.81
C ALA A 140 2.45 2.73 -13.04
N PHE A 141 2.10 2.39 -14.27
CA PHE A 141 1.59 1.06 -14.64
C PHE A 141 2.63 -0.04 -14.39
N ALA A 142 3.88 0.17 -14.81
CA ALA A 142 4.97 -0.78 -14.59
C ALA A 142 5.24 -1.01 -13.09
N CYS A 143 5.24 0.06 -12.28
CA CYS A 143 5.35 -0.04 -10.83
C CYS A 143 4.18 -0.82 -10.22
N GLY A 144 2.95 -0.56 -10.67
CA GLY A 144 1.77 -1.31 -10.23
C GLY A 144 1.85 -2.80 -10.56
N MET A 145 2.33 -3.16 -11.75
CA MET A 145 2.54 -4.57 -12.11
C MET A 145 3.67 -5.20 -11.30
N ALA A 146 4.78 -4.50 -11.08
CA ALA A 146 5.88 -4.98 -10.25
C ALA A 146 5.41 -5.30 -8.83
N VAL A 147 4.57 -4.44 -8.23
CA VAL A 147 3.98 -4.65 -6.90
C VAL A 147 3.17 -5.94 -6.82
N LEU A 148 2.40 -6.28 -7.86
CA LEU A 148 1.62 -7.52 -7.90
C LEU A 148 2.52 -8.76 -7.88
N PHE A 149 3.58 -8.77 -8.69
CA PHE A 149 4.51 -9.90 -8.76
C PHE A 149 5.33 -10.03 -7.49
N PHE A 150 5.78 -8.92 -6.90
CA PHE A 150 6.42 -8.93 -5.58
C PHE A 150 5.48 -9.45 -4.49
N GLY A 151 4.23 -9.00 -4.46
CA GLY A 151 3.22 -9.48 -3.53
C GLY A 151 3.00 -10.99 -3.65
N GLN A 152 3.01 -11.53 -4.87
CA GLN A 152 2.93 -12.98 -5.08
C GLN A 152 4.17 -13.72 -4.59
N TRP A 153 5.36 -13.16 -4.82
CA TRP A 153 6.61 -13.76 -4.40
C TRP A 153 6.72 -13.87 -2.88
N ILE A 154 6.29 -12.84 -2.14
CA ILE A 154 6.34 -12.85 -0.67
C ILE A 154 5.11 -13.50 -0.02
N ALA A 155 4.10 -13.91 -0.79
CA ALA A 155 2.84 -14.42 -0.25
C ALA A 155 3.04 -15.59 0.73
N LYS A 156 3.91 -16.55 0.39
CA LYS A 156 4.16 -17.71 1.24
C LYS A 156 4.80 -17.34 2.58
N PRO A 157 5.98 -16.71 2.63
CA PRO A 157 6.59 -16.30 3.91
C PRO A 157 5.71 -15.32 4.70
N TRP A 158 4.95 -14.46 4.02
CA TRP A 158 3.99 -13.58 4.68
C TRP A 158 2.91 -14.35 5.44
N GLN A 159 2.30 -15.33 4.80
CA GLN A 159 1.24 -16.15 5.40
C GLN A 159 1.76 -17.01 6.55
N GLU A 160 2.94 -17.58 6.41
CA GLU A 160 3.59 -18.38 7.45
C GLU A 160 3.96 -17.54 8.67
N PHE A 161 4.51 -16.33 8.47
CA PHE A 161 4.92 -15.46 9.56
C PHE A 161 3.73 -14.86 10.35
N PHE A 162 2.72 -14.38 9.63
CA PHE A 162 1.55 -13.72 10.25
C PHE A 162 0.40 -14.67 10.58
N GLY A 163 0.44 -15.93 10.16
CA GLY A 163 -0.66 -16.87 10.30
C GLY A 163 -1.93 -16.47 9.53
N LEU A 164 -1.79 -15.70 8.45
CA LEU A 164 -2.89 -15.15 7.66
C LEU A 164 -2.96 -15.82 6.29
N GLU A 165 -3.60 -16.97 6.23
CA GLU A 165 -3.78 -17.72 4.99
C GLU A 165 -4.52 -16.89 3.91
N GLY A 166 -4.10 -17.03 2.66
CA GLY A 166 -4.72 -16.37 1.51
C GLY A 166 -4.46 -14.86 1.42
N THR A 167 -3.60 -14.30 2.26
CA THR A 167 -3.25 -12.87 2.24
C THR A 167 -1.82 -12.64 1.78
N THR A 168 -1.54 -11.42 1.33
CA THR A 168 -0.18 -10.95 1.03
C THR A 168 -0.10 -9.44 1.15
N CYS A 169 1.11 -8.89 1.13
CA CYS A 169 1.34 -7.46 1.11
C CYS A 169 1.71 -7.00 -0.30
N THR A 170 1.02 -5.97 -0.80
CA THR A 170 1.26 -5.36 -2.11
C THR A 170 1.76 -3.93 -2.02
N CYS A 171 2.23 -3.49 -0.85
CA CYS A 171 2.82 -2.17 -0.65
C CYS A 171 4.30 -2.17 -1.08
N LEU A 172 4.67 -1.29 -2.01
CA LEU A 172 6.03 -1.25 -2.58
C LEU A 172 7.11 -1.02 -1.51
N CYS A 173 6.85 -0.13 -0.55
CA CYS A 173 7.79 0.15 0.54
C CYS A 173 7.89 -1.02 1.54
N PHE A 174 6.81 -1.75 1.75
CA PHE A 174 6.80 -2.88 2.69
C PHE A 174 7.38 -4.14 2.06
N VAL A 175 7.10 -4.38 0.78
CA VAL A 175 7.56 -5.58 0.06
C VAL A 175 9.08 -5.64 -0.03
N ALA A 176 9.73 -4.49 -0.28
CA ALA A 176 11.19 -4.43 -0.37
C ALA A 176 11.90 -4.78 0.95
N TRP A 177 11.27 -4.49 2.10
CA TRP A 177 11.86 -4.69 3.42
C TRP A 177 11.25 -5.88 4.19
N ALA A 178 9.97 -6.18 3.96
CA ALA A 178 9.30 -7.25 4.70
C ALA A 178 9.85 -8.64 4.33
N TYR A 179 10.23 -8.87 3.07
CA TYR A 179 10.76 -10.17 2.67
C TYR A 179 12.06 -10.55 3.42
N PRO A 180 13.11 -9.70 3.44
CA PRO A 180 14.30 -10.00 4.23
C PRO A 180 14.00 -10.18 5.71
N ILE A 181 13.14 -9.34 6.30
CA ILE A 181 12.80 -9.42 7.72
C ILE A 181 12.01 -10.70 8.02
N CYS A 182 10.98 -11.03 7.23
CA CYS A 182 10.20 -12.25 7.41
C CYS A 182 11.05 -13.49 7.17
N TYR A 183 11.91 -13.48 6.16
CA TYR A 183 12.81 -14.58 5.84
C TYR A 183 13.82 -14.82 6.96
N LEU A 184 14.47 -13.77 7.44
CA LEU A 184 15.41 -13.85 8.56
C LEU A 184 14.71 -14.30 9.87
N SER A 185 13.51 -13.78 10.13
CA SER A 185 12.72 -14.18 11.29
C SER A 185 12.31 -15.66 11.23
N LEU A 186 11.91 -16.15 10.06
CA LEU A 186 11.59 -17.58 9.88
C LEU A 186 12.81 -18.47 10.08
N ILE A 187 14.00 -18.06 9.60
CA ILE A 187 15.24 -18.79 9.84
C ILE A 187 15.53 -18.85 11.34
N HIS A 188 15.41 -17.74 12.07
CA HIS A 188 15.68 -17.69 13.50
C HIS A 188 14.64 -18.42 14.37
N ILE A 189 13.37 -18.43 13.94
CA ILE A 189 12.28 -19.11 14.67
C ILE A 189 12.32 -20.62 14.40
N SER A 190 12.78 -21.04 13.22
CA SER A 190 12.86 -22.46 12.84
C SER A 190 14.13 -23.15 13.31
N GLU A 191 15.15 -22.43 13.79
CA GLU A 191 16.28 -23.05 14.46
C GLU A 191 15.82 -23.46 15.88
N PRO A 192 15.69 -24.79 16.18
CA PRO A 192 15.53 -25.20 17.55
C PRO A 192 16.79 -24.76 18.28
N THR A 193 16.63 -23.93 19.30
CA THR A 193 17.69 -23.71 20.31
C THR A 193 18.11 -25.05 20.80
N ARG A 194 19.18 -25.59 20.25
CA ARG A 194 19.82 -26.78 20.81
C ARG A 194 20.36 -26.38 22.18
N PRO A 195 20.01 -27.10 23.26
CA PRO A 195 20.57 -26.87 24.56
C PRO A 195 22.08 -27.15 24.56
#